data_0916a2b4b48d996369c1d342278f9cc0
#
_entry.id   0916a2b4b48d996369c1d342278f9cc0
#
_cell.length_a   1.000
_cell.length_b   1.000
_cell.length_c   1.000
_cell.angle_alpha   90.00
_cell.angle_beta   90.00
_cell.angle_gamma   90.00
#
_symmetry.space_group_name_H-M   'P 1'
#
loop_
_entity.id
_entity.type
_entity.pdbx_description
1 polymer ?
#
loop_
_entity_poly.entity_id
_entity_poly.type
_entity_poly.pdbx_seq_one_letter_code
_entity_poly.pdbx_strand_id
1 'polypeptide(L)'
;VIGLVRVVGVDPGTKSFDFCGLEDLNIFYEKSIPSEVVAKRPEILLETLKEAEPLDLIAGPSGYGLPLVSLEDLTEEHIFLMVLHKKEDEKIPVLTGLAEAVRRLKNSLLKMYFLPGVIHLPTVPEHRKFNTIDMGTADKLCC
;
A
#
# COMPACT_ATOMS: atom_id res chain seq x y z
N VAL A 1 -25.33 17.43 -9.62
CA VAL A 1 -25.09 15.99 -9.88
C VAL A 1 -23.95 15.56 -8.97
N ILE A 2 -24.23 14.67 -8.03
CA ILE A 2 -23.19 14.03 -7.23
C ILE A 2 -22.46 13.07 -8.20
N GLY A 3 -21.22 13.37 -8.53
CA GLY A 3 -20.40 12.47 -9.34
C GLY A 3 -20.14 11.16 -8.59
N LEU A 4 -20.00 10.06 -9.32
CA LEU A 4 -19.62 8.76 -8.76
C LEU A 4 -18.19 8.86 -8.19
N VAL A 5 -17.97 8.31 -7.00
CA VAL A 5 -16.65 8.28 -6.36
C VAL A 5 -15.88 7.06 -6.84
N ARG A 6 -14.67 7.28 -7.37
CA ARG A 6 -13.78 6.23 -7.87
C ARG A 6 -12.53 6.12 -7.00
N VAL A 7 -12.33 4.95 -6.44
CA VAL A 7 -11.18 4.65 -5.57
C VAL A 7 -10.50 3.35 -5.99
N VAL A 8 -9.20 3.26 -5.74
CA VAL A 8 -8.44 2.01 -5.92
C VAL A 8 -7.71 1.68 -4.64
N GLY A 9 -7.82 0.43 -4.19
CA GLY A 9 -6.99 -0.15 -3.15
C GLY A 9 -5.82 -0.92 -3.73
N VAL A 10 -4.68 -0.87 -3.05
CA VAL A 10 -3.45 -1.60 -3.41
C VAL A 10 -3.02 -2.48 -2.26
N ASP A 11 -2.96 -3.78 -2.48
CA ASP A 11 -2.50 -4.77 -1.51
C ASP A 11 -1.19 -5.44 -1.99
N PRO A 12 -0.03 -5.10 -1.41
CA PRO A 12 1.24 -5.71 -1.75
C PRO A 12 1.45 -7.03 -0.98
N GLY A 13 1.11 -8.13 -1.61
CA GLY A 13 1.35 -9.47 -1.08
C GLY A 13 2.76 -10.01 -1.40
N THR A 14 3.12 -11.14 -0.79
CA THR A 14 4.41 -11.81 -1.03
C THR A 14 4.56 -12.36 -2.45
N LYS A 15 3.45 -12.72 -3.10
CA LYS A 15 3.42 -13.28 -4.45
C LYS A 15 2.97 -12.28 -5.50
N SER A 16 2.04 -11.41 -5.16
CA SER A 16 1.46 -10.44 -6.08
C SER A 16 1.12 -9.12 -5.38
N PHE A 17 1.08 -8.06 -6.16
CA PHE A 17 0.43 -6.80 -5.82
C PHE A 17 -0.94 -6.83 -6.45
N ASP A 18 -1.97 -6.74 -5.62
CA ASP A 18 -3.35 -6.83 -6.04
C ASP A 18 -4.03 -5.45 -5.98
N PHE A 19 -4.83 -5.17 -6.98
CA PHE A 19 -5.52 -3.88 -7.15
C PHE A 19 -7.01 -4.13 -7.29
N CYS A 20 -7.80 -3.39 -6.53
CA CYS A 20 -9.25 -3.39 -6.67
C CYS A 20 -9.77 -1.96 -6.74
N GLY A 21 -10.48 -1.65 -7.81
CA GLY A 21 -11.11 -0.35 -8.03
C GLY A 21 -12.61 -0.40 -7.84
N LEU A 22 -13.13 0.53 -7.04
CA LEU A 22 -14.55 0.70 -6.80
C LEU A 22 -15.04 2.03 -7.35
N GLU A 23 -16.12 2.00 -8.12
CA GLU A 23 -16.93 3.15 -8.46
C GLU A 23 -18.19 3.10 -7.60
N ASP A 24 -18.26 3.96 -6.59
CA ASP A 24 -19.14 3.81 -5.44
C ASP A 24 -18.97 2.42 -4.79
N LEU A 25 -19.91 1.49 -4.97
CA LEU A 25 -19.83 0.13 -4.44
C LEU A 25 -19.63 -0.94 -5.52
N ASN A 26 -19.45 -0.54 -6.78
CA ASN A 26 -19.27 -1.48 -7.89
C ASN A 26 -17.82 -1.62 -8.27
N ILE A 27 -17.34 -2.83 -8.45
CA ILE A 27 -15.99 -3.10 -8.94
C ILE A 27 -15.93 -2.67 -10.41
N PHE A 28 -15.02 -1.74 -10.74
CA PHE A 28 -14.75 -1.34 -12.12
C PHE A 28 -13.37 -1.73 -12.63
N TYR A 29 -12.45 -2.08 -11.71
CA TYR A 29 -11.07 -2.41 -12.05
C TYR A 29 -10.53 -3.48 -11.11
N GLU A 30 -9.89 -4.49 -11.66
CA GLU A 30 -9.14 -5.50 -10.91
C GLU A 30 -7.88 -5.86 -11.68
N LYS A 31 -6.77 -5.97 -10.99
CA LYS A 31 -5.49 -6.39 -11.56
C LYS A 31 -4.62 -7.05 -10.50
N SER A 32 -3.83 -8.02 -10.92
CA SER A 32 -2.80 -8.67 -10.10
C SER A 32 -1.47 -8.65 -10.84
N ILE A 33 -0.40 -8.21 -10.17
CA ILE A 33 0.95 -8.15 -10.76
C ILE A 33 1.88 -8.96 -9.87
N PRO A 34 2.64 -9.93 -10.43
CA PRO A 34 3.61 -10.68 -9.65
C PRO A 34 4.62 -9.76 -8.95
N SER A 35 4.90 -10.01 -7.67
CA SER A 35 5.81 -9.17 -6.87
C SER A 35 7.22 -9.10 -7.45
N GLU A 36 7.67 -10.16 -8.13
CA GLU A 36 8.95 -10.15 -8.85
C GLU A 36 8.97 -9.15 -10.01
N VAL A 37 7.83 -8.93 -10.66
CA VAL A 37 7.72 -7.94 -11.74
C VAL A 37 7.83 -6.53 -11.17
N VAL A 38 7.16 -6.25 -10.05
CA VAL A 38 7.28 -4.96 -9.35
C VAL A 38 8.71 -4.71 -8.88
N ALA A 39 9.39 -5.74 -8.35
CA ALA A 39 10.78 -5.62 -7.91
C ALA A 39 11.75 -5.29 -9.06
N LYS A 40 11.53 -5.87 -10.23
CA LYS A 40 12.36 -5.63 -11.42
C LYS A 40 12.01 -4.34 -12.16
N ARG A 41 10.76 -3.91 -12.06
CA ARG A 41 10.18 -2.80 -12.80
C ARG A 41 9.21 -2.00 -11.92
N PRO A 42 9.76 -1.25 -10.93
CA PRO A 42 8.93 -0.55 -9.92
C PRO A 42 7.95 0.48 -10.51
N GLU A 43 8.23 1.05 -11.67
CA GLU A 43 7.37 1.97 -12.37
C GLU A 43 6.01 1.38 -12.79
N ILE A 44 5.91 0.04 -12.84
CA ILE A 44 4.66 -0.64 -13.19
C ILE A 44 3.52 -0.34 -12.21
N LEU A 45 3.85 -0.02 -10.96
CA LEU A 45 2.85 0.38 -9.97
C LEU A 45 2.14 1.68 -10.41
N LEU A 46 2.92 2.69 -10.80
CA LEU A 46 2.37 3.96 -11.29
C LEU A 46 1.60 3.78 -12.60
N GLU A 47 2.13 3.00 -13.53
CA GLU A 47 1.47 2.69 -14.81
C GLU A 47 0.11 2.03 -14.56
N THR A 48 0.05 1.06 -13.65
CA THR A 48 -1.18 0.34 -13.30
C THR A 48 -2.24 1.25 -12.68
N LEU A 49 -1.83 2.16 -11.78
CA LEU A 49 -2.76 3.13 -11.20
C LEU A 49 -3.28 4.11 -12.25
N LYS A 50 -2.46 4.51 -13.21
CA LYS A 50 -2.88 5.36 -14.33
C LYS A 50 -3.87 4.67 -15.26
N GLU A 51 -3.79 3.37 -15.45
CA GLU A 51 -4.79 2.62 -16.23
C GLU A 51 -6.22 2.74 -15.65
N ALA A 52 -6.33 2.87 -14.33
CA ALA A 52 -7.60 2.98 -13.64
C ALA A 52 -8.16 4.42 -13.58
N GLU A 53 -7.39 5.42 -13.99
CA GLU A 53 -7.84 6.83 -13.97
C GLU A 53 -9.11 7.06 -14.81
N PRO A 54 -9.96 8.04 -14.44
CA PRO A 54 -9.79 9.00 -13.34
C PRO A 54 -10.09 8.40 -11.97
N LEU A 55 -9.34 8.81 -10.95
CA LEU A 55 -9.48 8.35 -9.57
C LEU A 55 -9.60 9.54 -8.61
N ASP A 56 -10.52 9.44 -7.66
CA ASP A 56 -10.68 10.43 -6.59
C ASP A 56 -9.70 10.20 -5.45
N LEU A 57 -9.39 8.92 -5.16
CA LEU A 57 -8.50 8.53 -4.08
C LEU A 57 -7.88 7.14 -4.34
N ILE A 58 -6.66 6.97 -3.85
CA ILE A 58 -6.00 5.67 -3.78
C ILE A 58 -5.74 5.33 -2.32
N ALA A 59 -6.25 4.17 -1.89
CA ALA A 59 -5.88 3.54 -0.62
C ALA A 59 -4.61 2.72 -0.86
N GLY A 60 -3.50 3.27 -0.43
CA GLY A 60 -2.18 2.68 -0.63
C GLY A 60 -1.87 1.55 0.35
N PRO A 61 -0.71 0.95 0.18
CA PRO A 61 -0.25 -0.09 1.07
C PRO A 61 -0.29 0.31 2.54
N SER A 62 -0.56 -0.66 3.40
CA SER A 62 -0.27 -0.58 4.81
C SER A 62 1.18 -1.02 5.07
N GLY A 63 1.69 -0.79 6.26
CA GLY A 63 3.03 -1.21 6.67
C GLY A 63 3.11 -1.51 8.16
N TYR A 64 4.19 -2.17 8.58
CA TYR A 64 4.34 -2.63 9.96
C TYR A 64 4.30 -1.51 10.99
N GLY A 65 5.09 -0.46 10.78
CA GLY A 65 5.19 0.68 11.69
C GLY A 65 4.67 2.00 11.12
N LEU A 66 4.07 1.96 9.93
CA LEU A 66 3.64 3.15 9.22
C LEU A 66 2.41 3.78 9.88
N PRO A 67 2.40 5.09 10.17
CA PRO A 67 1.18 5.81 10.52
C PRO A 67 0.34 6.10 9.26
N LEU A 68 -0.90 6.54 9.46
CA LEU A 68 -1.68 7.10 8.34
C LEU A 68 -0.96 8.33 7.79
N VAL A 69 -0.58 8.28 6.52
CA VAL A 69 0.18 9.35 5.87
C VAL A 69 -0.22 9.51 4.41
N SER A 70 -0.30 10.74 3.93
CA SER A 70 -0.52 11.02 2.50
C SER A 70 0.75 10.79 1.68
N LEU A 71 0.60 10.57 0.37
CA LEU A 71 1.74 10.48 -0.54
C LEU A 71 2.58 11.77 -0.54
N GLU A 72 1.92 12.94 -0.41
CA GLU A 72 2.58 14.25 -0.34
C GLU A 72 3.52 14.36 0.88
N ASP A 73 3.05 13.90 2.04
CA ASP A 73 3.78 13.98 3.32
C ASP A 73 4.74 12.79 3.55
N LEU A 74 4.78 11.84 2.62
CA LEU A 74 5.59 10.64 2.78
C LEU A 74 7.09 10.97 2.78
N THR A 75 7.82 10.45 3.77
CA THR A 75 9.28 10.58 3.92
C THR A 75 9.98 9.23 3.77
N GLU A 76 11.32 9.24 3.65
CA GLU A 76 12.12 8.02 3.66
C GLU A 76 11.98 7.23 4.98
N GLU A 77 11.77 7.93 6.11
CA GLU A 77 11.46 7.29 7.39
C GLU A 77 10.13 6.52 7.32
N HIS A 78 9.11 7.11 6.72
CA HIS A 78 7.84 6.43 6.50
C HIS A 78 8.00 5.19 5.62
N ILE A 79 8.80 5.26 4.55
CA ILE A 79 9.07 4.11 3.69
C ILE A 79 9.80 3.01 4.46
N PHE A 80 10.77 3.36 5.30
CA PHE A 80 11.44 2.41 6.19
C PHE A 80 10.45 1.76 7.17
N LEU A 81 9.59 2.54 7.82
CA LEU A 81 8.57 2.04 8.75
C LEU A 81 7.54 1.13 8.07
N MET A 82 7.26 1.37 6.79
CA MET A 82 6.34 0.55 6.00
C MET A 82 6.87 -0.86 5.81
N VAL A 83 8.13 -1.02 5.45
CA VAL A 83 8.72 -2.31 5.08
C VAL A 83 9.55 -2.94 6.20
N LEU A 84 10.02 -2.14 7.18
CA LEU A 84 10.99 -2.54 8.22
C LEU A 84 12.14 -3.37 7.66
N HIS A 85 12.65 -2.96 6.50
CA HIS A 85 13.64 -3.69 5.74
C HIS A 85 14.98 -3.78 6.48
N LYS A 86 15.45 -5.00 6.72
CA LYS A 86 16.77 -5.28 7.24
C LYS A 86 17.68 -5.75 6.11
N LYS A 87 19.00 -5.75 6.32
CA LYS A 87 19.98 -6.24 5.32
C LYS A 87 19.70 -7.69 4.89
N GLU A 88 19.16 -8.49 5.80
CA GLU A 88 18.81 -9.90 5.54
C GLU A 88 17.61 -10.04 4.60
N ASP A 89 16.78 -9.00 4.52
CA ASP A 89 15.53 -8.97 3.72
C ASP A 89 15.74 -8.48 2.29
N GLU A 90 16.98 -8.12 1.89
CA GLU A 90 17.30 -7.61 0.53
C GLU A 90 16.88 -8.56 -0.59
N LYS A 91 16.71 -9.83 -0.28
CA LYS A 91 16.27 -10.86 -1.23
C LYS A 91 14.76 -11.04 -1.31
N ILE A 92 13.98 -10.31 -0.52
CA ILE A 92 12.53 -10.42 -0.52
C ILE A 92 11.96 -9.42 -1.54
N PRO A 93 11.46 -9.88 -2.72
CA PRO A 93 11.05 -9.00 -3.81
C PRO A 93 9.95 -8.01 -3.41
N VAL A 94 9.00 -8.43 -2.57
CA VAL A 94 7.88 -7.57 -2.15
C VAL A 94 8.37 -6.36 -1.35
N LEU A 95 9.36 -6.52 -0.48
CA LEU A 95 9.87 -5.43 0.37
C LEU A 95 10.70 -4.43 -0.45
N THR A 96 11.64 -4.92 -1.24
CA THR A 96 12.49 -4.08 -2.09
C THR A 96 11.69 -3.40 -3.20
N GLY A 97 10.81 -4.16 -3.85
CA GLY A 97 9.95 -3.65 -4.92
C GLY A 97 8.95 -2.61 -4.42
N LEU A 98 8.34 -2.83 -3.26
CA LEU A 98 7.41 -1.88 -2.66
C LEU A 98 8.08 -0.53 -2.35
N ALA A 99 9.22 -0.55 -1.67
CA ALA A 99 9.92 0.67 -1.30
C ALA A 99 10.30 1.50 -2.55
N GLU A 100 10.85 0.88 -3.58
CA GLU A 100 11.22 1.56 -4.81
C GLU A 100 9.98 2.04 -5.60
N ALA A 101 8.93 1.22 -5.69
CA ALA A 101 7.69 1.60 -6.35
C ALA A 101 7.04 2.83 -5.68
N VAL A 102 7.03 2.86 -4.35
CA VAL A 102 6.51 4.00 -3.58
C VAL A 102 7.35 5.27 -3.80
N ARG A 103 8.68 5.17 -3.88
CA ARG A 103 9.53 6.31 -4.23
C ARG A 103 9.19 6.88 -5.61
N ARG A 104 8.90 6.02 -6.59
CA ARG A 104 8.46 6.45 -7.93
C ARG A 104 7.14 7.20 -7.91
N LEU A 105 6.20 6.80 -7.03
CA LEU A 105 4.91 7.47 -6.88
C LEU A 105 5.04 8.90 -6.34
N LYS A 106 6.05 9.22 -5.53
CA LYS A 106 6.20 10.57 -4.93
C LYS A 106 6.24 11.71 -5.95
N ASN A 107 6.68 11.44 -7.15
CA ASN A 107 6.75 12.44 -8.23
C ASN A 107 5.44 12.53 -9.03
N SER A 108 4.42 11.77 -8.67
CA SER A 108 3.12 11.80 -9.32
C SER A 108 2.16 12.78 -8.64
N LEU A 109 1.09 13.16 -9.33
CA LEU A 109 0.00 13.99 -8.79
C LEU A 109 -1.15 13.15 -8.24
N LEU A 110 -0.92 11.87 -7.97
CA LEU A 110 -1.94 10.97 -7.45
C LEU A 110 -2.32 11.34 -6.01
N LYS A 111 -3.62 11.36 -5.74
CA LYS A 111 -4.13 11.52 -4.38
C LYS A 111 -4.17 10.15 -3.70
N MET A 112 -3.20 9.90 -2.83
CA MET A 112 -2.98 8.59 -2.20
C MET A 112 -2.72 8.75 -0.71
N TYR A 113 -3.32 7.86 0.09
CA TYR A 113 -3.05 7.72 1.51
C TYR A 113 -2.54 6.31 1.79
N PHE A 114 -1.50 6.21 2.61
CA PHE A 114 -0.96 4.94 3.10
C PHE A 114 -1.66 4.59 4.41
N LEU A 115 -2.09 3.33 4.52
CA LEU A 115 -2.84 2.87 5.68
C LEU A 115 -1.90 2.55 6.86
N PRO A 116 -2.34 2.80 8.10
CA PRO A 116 -1.49 2.58 9.27
C PRO A 116 -1.24 1.10 9.55
N GLY A 117 -0.09 0.80 10.13
CA GLY A 117 0.16 -0.48 10.76
C GLY A 117 -0.70 -0.67 12.02
N VAL A 118 -0.83 -1.90 12.48
CA VAL A 118 -1.66 -2.27 13.66
C VAL A 118 -1.29 -1.48 14.91
N ILE A 119 -0.01 -1.18 15.10
CA ILE A 119 0.48 -0.43 16.28
C ILE A 119 -0.12 0.98 16.41
N HIS A 120 -0.60 1.57 15.31
CA HIS A 120 -1.21 2.90 15.27
C HIS A 120 -2.74 2.88 15.39
N LEU A 121 -3.37 1.72 15.49
CA LEU A 121 -4.82 1.61 15.60
C LEU A 121 -5.26 1.73 17.07
N PRO A 122 -5.97 2.82 17.47
CA PRO A 122 -6.30 3.08 18.87
C PRO A 122 -7.30 2.08 19.47
N THR A 123 -8.06 1.39 18.62
CA THR A 123 -9.07 0.40 19.03
C THR A 123 -8.49 -1.00 19.27
N VAL A 124 -7.23 -1.23 18.89
CA VAL A 124 -6.56 -2.52 19.07
C VAL A 124 -5.93 -2.55 20.47
N PRO A 125 -6.20 -3.60 21.28
CA PRO A 125 -5.57 -3.75 22.59
C PRO A 125 -4.04 -3.84 22.53
N GLU A 126 -3.34 -3.26 23.50
CA GLU A 126 -1.88 -3.21 23.55
C GLU A 126 -1.21 -4.59 23.40
N HIS A 127 -1.74 -5.63 24.06
CA HIS A 127 -1.17 -6.97 23.99
C HIS A 127 -1.23 -7.59 22.58
N ARG A 128 -2.15 -7.13 21.73
CA ARG A 128 -2.24 -7.56 20.33
C ARG A 128 -1.32 -6.78 19.40
N LYS A 129 -1.02 -5.52 19.72
CA LYS A 129 -0.15 -4.68 18.88
C LYS A 129 1.28 -5.23 18.78
N PHE A 130 1.78 -5.86 19.85
CA PHE A 130 3.14 -6.37 19.95
C PHE A 130 3.23 -7.91 19.90
N ASN A 131 2.12 -8.57 19.67
CA ASN A 131 2.08 -10.01 19.47
C ASN A 131 2.63 -10.33 18.06
N THR A 132 3.53 -11.31 17.98
CA THR A 132 4.15 -11.73 16.71
C THR A 132 3.16 -12.26 15.67
N ILE A 133 1.98 -12.70 16.09
CA ILE A 133 0.91 -13.17 15.21
C ILE A 133 0.08 -12.00 14.67
N ASP A 134 -0.28 -11.05 15.55
CA ASP A 134 -1.21 -9.97 15.25
C ASP A 134 -0.54 -8.68 14.75
N MET A 135 0.75 -8.49 15.12
CA MET A 135 1.49 -7.30 14.68
C MET A 135 1.68 -7.30 13.15
N GLY A 136 1.72 -6.11 12.57
CA GLY A 136 1.97 -5.94 11.14
C GLY A 136 0.98 -4.99 10.50
N THR A 137 0.55 -5.33 9.30
CA THR A 137 -0.35 -4.50 8.50
C THR A 137 -1.79 -4.59 9.00
N ALA A 138 -2.57 -3.49 8.80
CA ALA A 138 -3.93 -3.39 9.35
C ALA A 138 -4.90 -4.43 8.77
N ASP A 139 -4.67 -4.89 7.55
CA ASP A 139 -5.46 -5.90 6.85
C ASP A 139 -5.59 -7.20 7.65
N LYS A 140 -4.57 -7.58 8.41
CA LYS A 140 -4.60 -8.78 9.26
C LYS A 140 -5.71 -8.78 10.32
N LEU A 141 -6.24 -7.62 10.65
CA LEU A 141 -7.29 -7.47 11.65
C LEU A 141 -8.66 -7.14 11.05
N CYS A 142 -8.69 -6.88 9.75
CA CYS A 142 -9.91 -6.53 9.02
C CYS A 142 -10.53 -7.72 8.26
N CYS A 143 -9.84 -8.84 8.21
CA CYS A 143 -10.30 -10.08 7.54
C CYS A 143 -10.91 -11.08 8.50
#